data_89b5bb4768271783ea19c1188e913754
#
_entry.id   89b5bb4768271783ea19c1188e913754
#
_cell.length_a   1.000
_cell.length_b   1.000
_cell.length_c   1.000
_cell.angle_alpha   90.00
_cell.angle_beta   90.00
_cell.angle_gamma   90.00
#
_symmetry.space_group_name_H-M   'P 1'
#
loop_
_entity.id
_entity.type
_entity.pdbx_description
1 polymer ?
#
loop_
_entity_poly.entity_id
_entity_poly.type
_entity_poly.pdbx_seq_one_letter_code
_entity_poly.pdbx_strand_id
1 'polypeptide(L)'
;DGQRAYKRVREGEDVVLPARRVTVHRLDVRDIRPGGDVVDVDFDVTCSSGTYIRAIARDLGAALGVGGHLTALRRTAAGGLTLAEASTLDQLEERAPDVVGLPMAEAARRAFRVREATAEEARVLSHGGPLAPAGIDGPYAVLDPAGTLLAIVSERDGRARPEIVL
;
A
#
# COMPACT_ATOMS: atom_id res chain seq x y z
N ASP A 1 -13.50 0.50 -21.20
CA ASP A 1 -12.38 -0.13 -21.90
C ASP A 1 -11.26 -0.42 -20.92
N GLY A 2 -11.05 -1.71 -20.55
CA GLY A 2 -10.09 -2.13 -19.54
C GLY A 2 -8.62 -2.18 -20.00
N GLN A 3 -8.24 -1.54 -21.08
CA GLN A 3 -6.86 -1.52 -21.54
C GLN A 3 -6.00 -0.53 -20.75
N ARG A 4 -4.84 -1.00 -20.28
CA ARG A 4 -3.89 -0.14 -19.56
C ARG A 4 -3.23 0.86 -20.50
N ALA A 5 -3.15 2.12 -20.07
CA ALA A 5 -2.62 3.22 -20.88
C ALA A 5 -1.23 2.94 -21.51
N TYR A 6 -0.33 2.24 -20.79
CA TYR A 6 0.99 1.90 -21.33
C TYR A 6 0.94 0.96 -22.54
N LYS A 7 -0.09 0.10 -22.63
CA LYS A 7 -0.26 -0.78 -23.79
C LYS A 7 -0.64 0.03 -25.02
N ARG A 8 -1.58 0.96 -24.85
CA ARG A 8 -2.03 1.86 -25.92
C ARG A 8 -0.88 2.73 -26.45
N VAL A 9 -0.05 3.28 -25.55
CA VAL A 9 1.15 4.05 -25.94
C VAL A 9 2.14 3.20 -26.74
N ARG A 10 2.35 1.92 -26.36
CA ARG A 10 3.21 1.01 -27.14
C ARG A 10 2.66 0.68 -28.52
N GLU A 11 1.35 0.72 -28.67
CA GLU A 11 0.65 0.51 -29.95
C GLU A 11 0.60 1.78 -30.79
N GLY A 12 1.28 2.87 -30.37
CA GLY A 12 1.39 4.13 -31.06
C GLY A 12 0.20 5.07 -30.91
N GLU A 13 -0.71 4.78 -29.98
CA GLU A 13 -1.84 5.65 -29.71
C GLU A 13 -1.43 6.86 -28.86
N ASP A 14 -1.95 8.03 -29.22
CA ASP A 14 -1.79 9.24 -28.43
C ASP A 14 -2.77 9.21 -27.24
N VAL A 15 -2.27 8.86 -26.05
CA VAL A 15 -3.09 8.65 -24.88
C VAL A 15 -3.05 9.85 -23.95
N VAL A 16 -4.10 10.65 -23.99
CA VAL A 16 -4.31 11.71 -22.99
C VAL A 16 -4.84 11.08 -21.70
N LEU A 17 -4.01 11.07 -20.66
CA LEU A 17 -4.42 10.60 -19.34
C LEU A 17 -5.08 11.74 -18.56
N PRO A 18 -6.27 11.51 -17.96
CA PRO A 18 -6.88 12.50 -17.11
C PRO A 18 -6.01 12.76 -15.86
N ALA A 19 -5.90 14.02 -15.46
CA ALA A 19 -5.22 14.37 -14.22
C ALA A 19 -5.90 13.70 -13.02
N ARG A 20 -5.09 13.14 -12.12
CA ARG A 20 -5.57 12.55 -10.87
C ARG A 20 -5.08 13.39 -9.70
N ARG A 21 -5.99 13.70 -8.79
CA ARG A 21 -5.61 14.36 -7.55
C ARG A 21 -4.79 13.40 -6.68
N VAL A 22 -3.61 13.83 -6.29
CA VAL A 22 -2.72 13.16 -5.36
C VAL A 22 -2.30 14.14 -4.28
N THR A 23 -1.90 13.64 -3.13
CA THR A 23 -1.37 14.47 -2.05
C THR A 23 0.07 14.09 -1.80
N VAL A 24 0.97 15.07 -1.88
CA VAL A 24 2.34 14.93 -1.38
C VAL A 24 2.34 15.50 0.03
N HIS A 25 2.49 14.62 1.03
CA HIS A 25 2.48 15.00 2.44
C HIS A 25 3.84 15.60 2.85
N ARG A 26 4.92 15.08 2.27
CA ARG A 26 6.29 15.50 2.53
C ARG A 26 7.16 15.23 1.32
N LEU A 27 8.05 16.16 0.99
CA LEU A 27 9.10 16.00 -0.01
C LEU A 27 10.36 16.69 0.52
N ASP A 28 11.42 15.91 0.75
CA ASP A 28 12.70 16.41 1.25
C ASP A 28 13.78 16.13 0.21
N VAL A 29 14.39 17.17 -0.29
CA VAL A 29 15.59 17.04 -1.13
C VAL A 29 16.76 16.69 -0.21
N ARG A 30 17.41 15.57 -0.49
CA ARG A 30 18.53 15.05 0.29
C ARG A 30 19.87 15.51 -0.25
N ASP A 31 19.98 15.50 -1.58
CA ASP A 31 21.22 15.86 -2.24
C ASP A 31 20.96 16.34 -3.68
N ILE A 32 21.82 17.22 -4.17
CA ILE A 32 21.81 17.71 -5.55
C ILE A 32 23.23 17.62 -6.08
N ARG A 33 23.45 16.81 -7.09
CA ARG A 33 24.75 16.55 -7.70
C ARG A 33 24.75 16.94 -9.17
N PRO A 34 25.37 18.09 -9.52
CA PRO A 34 25.64 18.43 -10.91
C PRO A 34 26.64 17.46 -11.53
N GLY A 35 26.35 16.95 -12.72
CA GLY A 35 27.22 16.02 -13.43
C GLY A 35 27.15 16.23 -14.95
N GLY A 36 28.05 17.06 -15.50
CA GLY A 36 28.07 17.37 -16.92
C GLY A 36 26.76 18.02 -17.38
N ASP A 37 26.06 17.36 -18.31
CA ASP A 37 24.79 17.84 -18.89
C ASP A 37 23.54 17.44 -18.07
N VAL A 38 23.72 16.77 -16.95
CA VAL A 38 22.63 16.32 -16.09
C VAL A 38 22.81 16.79 -14.64
N VAL A 39 21.72 16.81 -13.90
CA VAL A 39 21.72 17.05 -12.45
C VAL A 39 20.98 15.90 -11.79
N ASP A 40 21.64 15.16 -10.93
CA ASP A 40 21.01 14.15 -10.08
C ASP A 40 20.44 14.80 -8.82
N VAL A 41 19.18 14.50 -8.53
CA VAL A 41 18.49 14.98 -7.34
C VAL A 41 17.98 13.79 -6.54
N ASP A 42 18.50 13.61 -5.34
CA ASP A 42 18.01 12.62 -4.40
C ASP A 42 16.95 13.26 -3.49
N PHE A 43 15.81 12.62 -3.38
CA PHE A 43 14.74 13.10 -2.51
C PHE A 43 13.94 11.97 -1.87
N ASP A 44 13.43 12.24 -0.66
CA ASP A 44 12.43 11.42 -0.01
C ASP A 44 11.04 12.01 -0.22
N VAL A 45 10.05 11.17 -0.49
CA VAL A 45 8.66 11.61 -0.66
C VAL A 45 7.70 10.71 0.11
N THR A 46 6.80 11.34 0.85
CA THR A 46 5.62 10.70 1.45
C THR A 46 4.38 11.22 0.75
N CYS A 47 3.60 10.32 0.18
CA CYS A 47 2.46 10.70 -0.66
C CYS A 47 1.29 9.72 -0.51
N SER A 48 0.11 10.18 -0.95
CA SER A 48 -1.08 9.34 -1.01
C SER A 48 -0.92 8.15 -1.95
N SER A 49 -1.72 7.11 -1.73
CA SER A 49 -1.82 5.96 -2.64
C SER A 49 -2.14 6.40 -4.07
N GLY A 50 -1.58 5.68 -5.05
CA GLY A 50 -1.77 5.97 -6.46
C GLY A 50 -0.90 7.10 -7.03
N THR A 51 -0.04 7.72 -6.22
CA THR A 51 0.92 8.71 -6.71
C THR A 51 2.01 8.03 -7.52
N TYR A 52 2.26 8.54 -8.72
CA TYR A 52 3.34 8.07 -9.59
C TYR A 52 4.59 8.93 -9.37
N ILE A 53 5.59 8.39 -8.69
CA ILE A 53 6.84 9.13 -8.39
C ILE A 53 7.55 9.57 -9.67
N ARG A 54 7.48 8.78 -10.74
CA ARG A 54 8.00 9.19 -12.08
C ARG A 54 7.33 10.44 -12.63
N ALA A 55 6.08 10.72 -12.26
CA ALA A 55 5.43 11.96 -12.66
C ALA A 55 6.03 13.17 -11.94
N ILE A 56 6.45 13.02 -10.68
CA ILE A 56 7.17 14.07 -9.95
C ILE A 56 8.47 14.43 -10.67
N ALA A 57 9.26 13.43 -11.07
CA ALA A 57 10.50 13.67 -11.82
C ALA A 57 10.25 14.35 -13.16
N ARG A 58 9.24 13.89 -13.92
CA ARG A 58 8.83 14.51 -15.19
C ARG A 58 8.42 15.97 -14.99
N ASP A 59 7.56 16.22 -14.00
CA ASP A 59 6.99 17.55 -13.77
C ASP A 59 8.05 18.53 -13.25
N LEU A 60 8.98 18.05 -12.40
CA LEU A 60 10.16 18.81 -11.98
C LEU A 60 11.02 19.20 -13.19
N GLY A 61 11.37 18.22 -14.03
CA GLY A 61 12.16 18.46 -15.24
C GLY A 61 11.48 19.40 -16.23
N ALA A 62 10.15 19.29 -16.37
CA ALA A 62 9.37 20.22 -17.19
C ALA A 62 9.38 21.65 -16.61
N ALA A 63 9.23 21.80 -15.30
CA ALA A 63 9.27 23.09 -14.61
C ALA A 63 10.66 23.78 -14.74
N LEU A 64 11.72 22.98 -14.79
CA LEU A 64 13.10 23.47 -15.01
C LEU A 64 13.46 23.64 -16.50
N GLY A 65 12.61 23.22 -17.42
CA GLY A 65 12.85 23.33 -18.87
C GLY A 65 13.87 22.33 -19.44
N VAL A 66 14.23 21.27 -18.69
CA VAL A 66 15.30 20.33 -19.07
C VAL A 66 14.82 18.87 -19.21
N GLY A 67 13.56 18.60 -18.88
CA GLY A 67 13.07 17.22 -18.79
C GLY A 67 13.58 16.49 -17.53
N GLY A 68 12.98 15.32 -17.21
CA GLY A 68 13.38 14.55 -16.04
C GLY A 68 12.82 13.14 -16.02
N HIS A 69 13.58 12.22 -15.44
CA HIS A 69 13.18 10.84 -15.21
C HIS A 69 13.81 10.28 -13.92
N LEU A 70 13.32 9.14 -13.46
CA LEU A 70 13.91 8.44 -12.32
C LEU A 70 15.05 7.55 -12.78
N THR A 71 16.18 7.64 -12.11
CA THR A 71 17.32 6.71 -12.25
C THR A 71 17.25 5.58 -11.23
N ALA A 72 16.68 5.84 -10.05
CA ALA A 72 16.45 4.87 -9.00
C ALA A 72 15.13 5.15 -8.27
N LEU A 73 14.53 4.12 -7.72
CA LEU A 73 13.34 4.22 -6.87
C LEU A 73 13.36 3.13 -5.79
N ARG A 74 13.32 3.54 -4.54
CA ARG A 74 13.21 2.63 -3.41
C ARG A 74 11.95 2.96 -2.59
N ARG A 75 11.04 1.99 -2.47
CA ARG A 75 9.94 2.09 -1.53
C ARG A 75 10.45 1.77 -0.13
N THR A 76 10.30 2.68 0.81
CA THR A 76 10.76 2.55 2.20
C THR A 76 9.65 2.20 3.17
N ALA A 77 8.40 2.53 2.80
CA ALA A 77 7.21 2.18 3.59
C ALA A 77 5.98 2.00 2.69
N ALA A 78 5.01 1.22 3.17
CA ALA A 78 3.69 1.05 2.56
C ALA A 78 2.65 0.81 3.68
N GLY A 79 1.82 1.82 3.96
CA GLY A 79 0.95 1.81 5.15
C GLY A 79 1.78 1.69 6.43
N GLY A 80 1.41 0.75 7.29
CA GLY A 80 2.13 0.48 8.55
C GLY A 80 3.36 -0.43 8.41
N LEU A 81 3.78 -0.80 7.20
CA LEU A 81 4.93 -1.67 6.94
C LEU A 81 6.13 -0.84 6.49
N THR A 82 7.31 -1.14 7.01
CA THR A 82 8.56 -0.43 6.71
C THR A 82 9.67 -1.38 6.27
N LEU A 83 10.82 -0.84 5.89
CA LEU A 83 11.99 -1.67 5.55
C LEU A 83 12.54 -2.46 6.75
N ALA A 84 12.21 -2.07 7.97
CA ALA A 84 12.69 -2.77 9.17
C ALA A 84 12.16 -4.21 9.26
N GLU A 85 10.98 -4.47 8.68
CA GLU A 85 10.38 -5.80 8.61
C GLU A 85 10.67 -6.55 7.30
N ALA A 86 11.28 -5.88 6.34
CA ALA A 86 11.55 -6.47 5.03
C ALA A 86 12.76 -7.41 5.10
N SER A 87 12.68 -8.50 4.37
CA SER A 87 13.80 -9.41 4.13
C SER A 87 14.22 -9.34 2.66
N THR A 88 15.50 -9.54 2.40
CA THR A 88 15.98 -9.76 1.03
C THR A 88 15.60 -11.15 0.55
N LEU A 89 15.67 -11.39 -0.76
CA LEU A 89 15.42 -12.73 -1.32
C LEU A 89 16.41 -13.75 -0.77
N ASP A 90 17.69 -13.40 -0.66
CA ASP A 90 18.73 -14.26 -0.11
C ASP A 90 18.43 -14.66 1.34
N GLN A 91 18.03 -13.70 2.18
CA GLN A 91 17.60 -13.97 3.56
C GLN A 91 16.36 -14.88 3.65
N LEU A 92 15.42 -14.76 2.69
CA LEU A 92 14.26 -15.64 2.65
C LEU A 92 14.66 -17.05 2.21
N GLU A 93 15.57 -17.16 1.24
CA GLU A 93 16.10 -18.44 0.77
C GLU A 93 16.85 -19.19 1.88
N GLU A 94 17.70 -18.50 2.65
CA GLU A 94 18.39 -19.07 3.81
C GLU A 94 17.44 -19.57 4.91
N ARG A 95 16.26 -18.94 5.06
CA ARG A 95 15.26 -19.31 6.07
C ARG A 95 14.23 -20.32 5.58
N ALA A 96 14.22 -20.67 4.31
CA ALA A 96 13.23 -21.59 3.77
C ALA A 96 13.24 -22.95 4.53
N PRO A 97 12.07 -23.57 4.81
CA PRO A 97 10.73 -23.15 4.41
C PRO A 97 10.06 -22.10 5.31
N ASP A 98 10.66 -21.71 6.43
CA ASP A 98 10.09 -20.73 7.39
C ASP A 98 10.39 -19.29 6.94
N VAL A 99 9.59 -18.82 5.98
CA VAL A 99 9.75 -17.49 5.37
C VAL A 99 8.80 -16.43 5.92
N VAL A 100 7.89 -16.79 6.83
CA VAL A 100 6.94 -15.84 7.39
C VAL A 100 7.64 -14.94 8.41
N GLY A 101 7.94 -13.70 8.02
CA GLY A 101 8.54 -12.70 8.90
C GLY A 101 7.53 -11.89 9.72
N LEU A 102 6.28 -11.79 9.25
CA LEU A 102 5.22 -11.04 9.90
C LEU A 102 3.94 -11.88 9.94
N PRO A 103 3.47 -12.30 11.13
CA PRO A 103 2.21 -13.03 11.27
C PRO A 103 1.03 -12.24 10.73
N MET A 104 0.04 -12.92 10.17
CA MET A 104 -1.12 -12.29 9.51
C MET A 104 -1.91 -11.39 10.45
N ALA A 105 -2.10 -11.80 11.71
CA ALA A 105 -2.77 -10.99 12.72
C ALA A 105 -2.02 -9.67 13.00
N GLU A 106 -0.69 -9.72 13.04
CA GLU A 106 0.14 -8.52 13.23
C GLU A 106 0.10 -7.61 12.00
N ALA A 107 0.14 -8.18 10.80
CA ALA A 107 -0.05 -7.42 9.56
C ALA A 107 -1.42 -6.73 9.52
N ALA A 108 -2.48 -7.43 9.96
CA ALA A 108 -3.82 -6.88 10.06
C ALA A 108 -3.91 -5.74 11.08
N ARG A 109 -3.27 -5.85 12.25
CA ARG A 109 -3.20 -4.78 13.27
C ARG A 109 -2.54 -3.50 12.73
N ARG A 110 -1.60 -3.62 11.83
CA ARG A 110 -0.91 -2.47 11.21
C ARG A 110 -1.69 -1.83 10.07
N ALA A 111 -2.55 -2.60 9.41
CA ALA A 111 -3.29 -2.16 8.23
C ALA A 111 -4.72 -1.68 8.54
N PHE A 112 -5.34 -2.20 9.60
CA PHE A 112 -6.74 -2.01 9.93
C PHE A 112 -6.93 -1.61 11.40
N ARG A 113 -8.07 -0.98 11.70
CA ARG A 113 -8.59 -0.96 13.06
C ARG A 113 -8.93 -2.38 13.47
N VAL A 114 -8.90 -2.66 14.77
CA VAL A 114 -9.10 -4.01 15.28
C VAL A 114 -10.32 -4.07 16.20
N ARG A 115 -11.10 -5.12 16.06
CA ARG A 115 -12.12 -5.55 17.01
C ARG A 115 -11.74 -6.93 17.55
N GLU A 116 -11.82 -7.12 18.84
CA GLU A 116 -11.74 -8.44 19.49
C GLU A 116 -13.14 -9.06 19.52
N ALA A 117 -13.26 -10.28 19.03
CA ALA A 117 -14.48 -11.04 19.05
C ALA A 117 -14.57 -11.90 20.32
N THR A 118 -15.76 -12.13 20.81
CA THR A 118 -16.00 -13.20 21.78
C THR A 118 -15.87 -14.57 21.12
N ALA A 119 -15.77 -15.63 21.92
CA ALA A 119 -15.73 -17.01 21.39
C ALA A 119 -17.00 -17.37 20.59
N GLU A 120 -18.15 -16.82 20.97
CA GLU A 120 -19.42 -17.02 20.25
C GLU A 120 -19.40 -16.29 18.89
N GLU A 121 -18.97 -15.03 18.88
CA GLU A 121 -18.80 -14.24 17.64
C GLU A 121 -17.77 -14.87 16.69
N ALA A 122 -16.69 -15.42 17.23
CA ALA A 122 -15.68 -16.14 16.45
C ALA A 122 -16.31 -17.34 15.73
N ARG A 123 -17.18 -18.09 16.41
CA ARG A 123 -17.92 -19.20 15.80
C ARG A 123 -18.86 -18.73 14.68
N VAL A 124 -19.56 -17.61 14.87
CA VAL A 124 -20.44 -17.05 13.84
C VAL A 124 -19.64 -16.67 12.61
N LEU A 125 -18.49 -15.97 12.79
CA LEU A 125 -17.62 -15.55 11.70
C LEU A 125 -17.01 -16.72 10.93
N SER A 126 -16.57 -17.77 11.61
CA SER A 126 -15.98 -18.96 10.94
C SER A 126 -16.94 -19.63 9.96
N HIS A 127 -18.25 -19.39 10.09
CA HIS A 127 -19.27 -19.83 9.14
C HIS A 127 -19.74 -18.71 8.19
N GLY A 128 -19.01 -17.59 8.13
CA GLY A 128 -19.36 -16.45 7.28
C GLY A 128 -20.56 -15.62 7.76
N GLY A 129 -21.01 -15.84 9.01
CA GLY A 129 -22.13 -15.11 9.60
C GLY A 129 -21.77 -13.67 9.96
N PRO A 130 -22.74 -12.73 9.89
CA PRO A 130 -22.53 -11.35 10.28
C PRO A 130 -22.56 -11.16 11.79
N LEU A 131 -21.83 -10.16 12.30
CA LEU A 131 -21.87 -9.74 13.70
C LEU A 131 -22.72 -8.49 13.90
N ALA A 132 -22.98 -8.15 15.16
CA ALA A 132 -23.48 -6.84 15.52
C ALA A 132 -22.47 -5.75 15.15
N PRO A 133 -22.92 -4.56 14.75
CA PRO A 133 -22.00 -3.48 14.39
C PRO A 133 -21.21 -3.00 15.64
N ALA A 134 -19.98 -2.57 15.42
CA ALA A 134 -19.10 -1.96 16.42
C ALA A 134 -18.97 -0.44 16.27
N GLY A 135 -19.56 0.15 15.24
CA GLY A 135 -19.43 1.57 14.91
C GLY A 135 -18.06 1.93 14.34
N ILE A 136 -17.41 0.99 13.67
CA ILE A 136 -16.08 1.20 13.08
C ILE A 136 -16.25 1.51 11.59
N ASP A 137 -15.87 2.71 11.19
CA ASP A 137 -15.90 3.12 9.78
C ASP A 137 -14.85 2.40 8.94
N GLY A 138 -15.27 1.95 7.76
CA GLY A 138 -14.43 1.25 6.78
C GLY A 138 -14.16 -0.21 7.17
N PRO A 139 -13.32 -0.91 6.42
CA PRO A 139 -12.95 -2.28 6.76
C PRO A 139 -12.08 -2.33 8.03
N TYR A 140 -12.32 -3.34 8.87
CA TYR A 140 -11.54 -3.58 10.08
C TYR A 140 -11.30 -5.07 10.29
N ALA A 141 -10.22 -5.39 11.00
CA ALA A 141 -9.85 -6.75 11.35
C ALA A 141 -10.60 -7.23 12.59
N VAL A 142 -11.07 -8.46 12.57
CA VAL A 142 -11.65 -9.13 13.74
C VAL A 142 -10.73 -10.26 14.17
N LEU A 143 -10.29 -10.20 15.43
CA LEU A 143 -9.44 -11.21 16.02
C LEU A 143 -10.23 -12.02 17.08
N ASP A 144 -9.85 -13.28 17.25
CA ASP A 144 -10.35 -14.10 18.34
C ASP A 144 -9.70 -13.72 19.70
N PRO A 145 -10.15 -14.28 20.84
CA PRO A 145 -9.54 -14.02 22.12
C PRO A 145 -8.08 -14.50 22.25
N ALA A 146 -7.61 -15.38 21.37
CA ALA A 146 -6.23 -15.83 21.30
C ALA A 146 -5.35 -14.91 20.44
N GLY A 147 -5.96 -13.91 19.78
CA GLY A 147 -5.27 -12.97 18.91
C GLY A 147 -5.10 -13.43 17.47
N THR A 148 -5.79 -14.48 17.06
CA THR A 148 -5.79 -14.98 15.67
C THR A 148 -6.72 -14.12 14.83
N LEU A 149 -6.29 -13.77 13.61
CA LEU A 149 -7.14 -13.06 12.65
C LEU A 149 -8.23 -14.00 12.11
N LEU A 150 -9.48 -13.65 12.32
CA LEU A 150 -10.64 -14.40 11.85
C LEU A 150 -11.17 -13.89 10.51
N ALA A 151 -11.31 -12.58 10.39
CA ALA A 151 -11.93 -11.97 9.22
C ALA A 151 -11.53 -10.50 9.07
N ILE A 152 -11.68 -9.97 7.86
CA ILE A 152 -11.84 -8.56 7.58
C ILE A 152 -13.31 -8.29 7.33
N VAL A 153 -13.90 -7.34 8.03
CA VAL A 153 -15.33 -7.04 7.97
C VAL A 153 -15.58 -5.57 7.66
N SER A 154 -16.74 -5.28 7.09
CA SER A 154 -17.25 -3.91 6.91
C SER A 154 -18.68 -3.81 7.44
N GLU A 155 -19.06 -2.62 7.93
CA GLU A 155 -20.41 -2.40 8.44
C GLU A 155 -21.32 -1.90 7.32
N ARG A 156 -22.39 -2.65 7.06
CA ARG A 156 -23.43 -2.31 6.08
C ARG A 156 -24.79 -2.78 6.59
N ASP A 157 -25.81 -1.95 6.41
CA ASP A 157 -27.21 -2.25 6.78
C ASP A 157 -27.35 -2.65 8.26
N GLY A 158 -26.63 -1.97 9.16
CA GLY A 158 -26.68 -2.23 10.60
C GLY A 158 -26.05 -3.55 11.05
N ARG A 159 -25.19 -4.15 10.23
CA ARG A 159 -24.47 -5.39 10.53
C ARG A 159 -23.00 -5.31 10.09
N ALA A 160 -22.13 -5.92 10.85
CA ALA A 160 -20.74 -6.17 10.46
C ALA A 160 -20.68 -7.45 9.61
N ARG A 161 -20.44 -7.31 8.31
CA ARG A 161 -20.40 -8.42 7.34
C ARG A 161 -18.97 -8.75 6.96
N PRO A 162 -18.58 -10.02 6.95
CA PRO A 162 -17.25 -10.40 6.49
C PRO A 162 -17.08 -10.11 5.00
N GLU A 163 -15.97 -9.48 4.66
CA GLU A 163 -15.49 -9.33 3.29
C GLU A 163 -14.55 -10.50 2.95
N ILE A 164 -13.76 -10.93 3.94
CA ILE A 164 -12.84 -12.07 3.85
C ILE A 164 -12.92 -12.82 5.18
N VAL A 165 -13.08 -14.13 5.14
CA VAL A 165 -12.95 -15.06 6.28
C VAL A 165 -11.68 -15.87 6.06
N LEU A 166 -10.92 -16.13 7.15
CA LEU A 166 -9.60 -16.78 7.13
C LEU A 166 -9.63 -18.12 7.85
#